data_390e64d1defd4fbdd44a5fc7607042f7
#
_entry.id   390e64d1defd4fbdd44a5fc7607042f7
#
_cell.length_a   1.000
_cell.length_b   1.000
_cell.length_c   1.000
_cell.angle_alpha   90.00
_cell.angle_beta   90.00
_cell.angle_gamma   90.00
#
_symmetry.space_group_name_H-M   'P 1'
#
loop_
_entity.id
_entity.type
_entity.pdbx_description
1 polymer ?
#
loop_
_entity_poly.entity_id
_entity_poly.type
_entity_poly.pdbx_seq_one_letter_code
_entity_poly.pdbx_strand_id
1 'polypeptide(L)'
;EIPMGQRWSLATEWVFPWWLWEKKQHALEVLNGNLELRYWWGERTGRSQMTGWFTGLYAGGGYYDVEWKTKGYQGEFVSAGITGGFAHSISKNWRMEYSLGLGYMGSKYREYTAKKCGEDDQWHLILKNRGNFHWVGPTQLKVSLVWMINRGYRK
;
A
#
# COMPACT_ATOMS: atom_id res chain seq x y z
N GLU A 1 1.20 -3.16 13.56
CA GLU A 1 2.63 -3.03 13.84
C GLU A 1 2.98 -3.70 15.16
N ILE A 2 4.05 -4.49 15.19
CA ILE A 2 4.48 -5.29 16.33
C ILE A 2 5.90 -4.86 16.70
N PRO A 3 6.16 -4.44 17.96
CA PRO A 3 7.49 -4.12 18.42
C PRO A 3 8.35 -5.40 18.53
N MET A 4 9.59 -5.31 18.05
CA MET A 4 10.60 -6.35 18.12
C MET A 4 11.81 -5.83 18.92
N GLY A 5 11.70 -5.88 20.24
CA GLY A 5 12.71 -5.29 21.14
C GLY A 5 12.57 -3.77 21.29
N GLN A 6 13.70 -3.07 21.52
CA GLN A 6 13.66 -1.65 21.88
C GLN A 6 13.59 -0.69 20.69
N ARG A 7 14.14 -1.06 19.55
CA ARG A 7 14.30 -0.16 18.40
C ARG A 7 13.76 -0.70 17.08
N TRP A 8 13.31 -1.94 17.05
CA TRP A 8 12.80 -2.57 15.86
C TRP A 8 11.28 -2.77 15.95
N SER A 9 10.62 -2.65 14.83
CA SER A 9 9.22 -3.05 14.69
C SER A 9 8.96 -3.65 13.31
N LEU A 10 8.01 -4.54 13.26
CA LEU A 10 7.49 -5.12 12.03
C LEU A 10 6.09 -4.59 11.81
N ALA A 11 5.89 -3.92 10.70
CA ALA A 11 4.59 -3.44 10.25
C ALA A 11 4.08 -4.29 9.08
N THR A 12 2.81 -4.62 9.10
CA THR A 12 2.10 -5.23 7.99
C THR A 12 0.96 -4.31 7.59
N GLU A 13 0.72 -4.22 6.31
CA GLU A 13 -0.35 -3.40 5.76
C GLU A 13 -1.10 -4.20 4.70
N TRP A 14 -2.42 -4.10 4.75
CA TRP A 14 -3.30 -4.66 3.76
C TRP A 14 -4.26 -3.56 3.31
N VAL A 15 -4.35 -3.35 2.03
CA VAL A 15 -5.15 -2.29 1.43
C VAL A 15 -6.10 -2.94 0.43
N PHE A 16 -7.39 -2.72 0.63
CA PHE A 16 -8.47 -3.25 -0.19
C PHE A 16 -9.43 -2.13 -0.62
N PRO A 17 -9.02 -1.16 -1.40
CA PRO A 17 -9.95 -0.21 -1.97
C PRO A 17 -10.78 -0.91 -3.05
N TRP A 18 -12.07 -0.93 -2.83
CA TRP A 18 -13.04 -1.44 -3.78
C TRP A 18 -14.08 -0.37 -4.05
N TRP A 19 -13.95 0.28 -5.17
CA TRP A 19 -14.86 1.34 -5.56
C TRP A 19 -15.44 1.06 -6.92
N LEU A 20 -16.77 0.82 -6.94
CA LEU A 20 -17.57 0.65 -8.14
C LEU A 20 -18.42 1.90 -8.35
N TRP A 21 -18.27 2.57 -9.48
CA TRP A 21 -19.10 3.67 -9.90
C TRP A 21 -19.98 3.22 -11.08
N GLU A 22 -21.10 2.56 -10.78
CA GLU A 22 -22.00 1.95 -11.77
C GLU A 22 -22.49 2.92 -12.85
N LYS A 23 -22.79 4.18 -12.50
CA LYS A 23 -23.28 5.18 -13.45
C LYS A 23 -22.23 5.68 -14.46
N LYS A 24 -20.94 5.44 -14.24
CA LYS A 24 -19.85 5.98 -15.09
C LYS A 24 -18.95 4.90 -15.71
N GLN A 25 -19.26 3.62 -15.53
CA GLN A 25 -18.43 2.50 -15.99
C GLN A 25 -16.96 2.65 -15.54
N HIS A 26 -16.77 2.97 -14.28
CA HIS A 26 -15.46 3.03 -13.65
C HIS A 26 -15.43 2.04 -12.49
N ALA A 27 -14.47 1.14 -12.53
CA ALA A 27 -14.16 0.25 -11.44
C ALA A 27 -12.70 0.45 -11.04
N LEU A 28 -12.44 0.49 -9.75
CA LEU A 28 -11.10 0.50 -9.18
C LEU A 28 -11.04 -0.56 -8.10
N GLU A 29 -10.35 -1.64 -8.38
CA GLU A 29 -10.08 -2.70 -7.43
C GLU A 29 -8.57 -2.80 -7.25
N VAL A 30 -8.09 -2.67 -6.01
CA VAL A 30 -6.68 -2.84 -5.69
C VAL A 30 -6.58 -3.75 -4.47
N LEU A 31 -5.82 -4.80 -4.60
CA LEU A 31 -5.41 -5.63 -3.48
C LEU A 31 -3.91 -5.44 -3.29
N ASN A 32 -3.51 -4.85 -2.19
CA ASN A 32 -2.10 -4.63 -1.88
C ASN A 32 -1.77 -5.16 -0.48
N GLY A 33 -0.71 -5.96 -0.41
CA GLY A 33 -0.07 -6.39 0.82
C GLY A 33 1.35 -5.85 0.92
N ASN A 34 1.72 -5.32 2.08
CA ASN A 34 3.04 -4.77 2.34
C ASN A 34 3.56 -5.21 3.70
N LEU A 35 4.85 -5.50 3.75
CA LEU A 35 5.61 -5.82 4.95
C LEU A 35 6.75 -4.83 5.09
N GLU A 36 6.91 -4.24 6.27
CA GLU A 36 7.91 -3.23 6.53
C GLU A 36 8.62 -3.50 7.85
N LEU A 37 9.94 -3.64 7.80
CA LEU A 37 10.82 -3.74 8.96
C LEU A 37 11.36 -2.34 9.25
N ARG A 38 11.04 -1.78 10.43
CA ARG A 38 11.38 -0.42 10.83
C ARG A 38 12.44 -0.40 11.93
N TYR A 39 13.37 0.51 11.80
CA TYR A 39 14.32 0.90 12.83
C TYR A 39 14.02 2.33 13.30
N TRP A 40 13.84 2.49 14.59
CA TRP A 40 13.46 3.74 15.23
C TRP A 40 14.69 4.43 15.83
N TRP A 41 14.86 5.70 15.47
CA TRP A 41 15.98 6.52 15.91
C TRP A 41 15.66 7.22 17.22
N GLY A 42 15.81 7.25 18.23
CA GLY A 42 15.41 8.00 19.42
C GLY A 42 15.52 7.22 20.70
N GLU A 43 15.41 7.93 21.79
CA GLU A 43 15.39 7.32 23.13
C GLU A 43 14.07 6.62 23.39
N ARG A 44 14.16 5.47 24.06
CA ARG A 44 13.04 4.57 24.25
C ARG A 44 12.83 4.22 25.70
N THR A 45 12.59 5.24 26.48
CA THR A 45 12.19 5.09 27.88
C THR A 45 10.67 5.25 28.01
N GLY A 46 10.02 4.19 28.47
CA GLY A 46 8.61 4.23 28.87
C GLY A 46 7.60 4.39 27.70
N ARG A 47 6.74 5.41 27.78
CA ARG A 47 5.59 5.63 26.88
C ARG A 47 5.93 6.10 25.46
N SER A 48 7.17 6.44 25.17
CA SER A 48 7.61 6.94 23.86
C SER A 48 8.08 5.84 22.91
N GLN A 49 7.69 4.60 23.10
CA GLN A 49 7.98 3.54 22.14
C GLN A 49 7.36 3.86 20.79
N MET A 50 8.15 3.70 19.72
CA MET A 50 7.75 3.92 18.33
C MET A 50 7.28 5.35 18.04
N THR A 51 7.94 6.35 18.61
CA THR A 51 7.79 7.76 18.27
C THR A 51 9.11 8.36 17.82
N GLY A 52 9.05 9.46 17.08
CA GLY A 52 10.22 10.11 16.50
C GLY A 52 10.54 9.62 15.09
N TRP A 53 11.77 9.78 14.66
CA TRP A 53 12.22 9.36 13.34
C TRP A 53 12.40 7.86 13.25
N PHE A 54 12.03 7.31 12.10
CA PHE A 54 12.30 5.91 11.76
C PHE A 54 12.76 5.77 10.32
N THR A 55 13.49 4.71 10.06
CA THR A 55 13.79 4.22 8.72
C THR A 55 13.35 2.77 8.61
N GLY A 56 12.99 2.33 7.41
CA GLY A 56 12.52 0.97 7.21
C GLY A 56 12.96 0.39 5.89
N LEU A 57 12.88 -0.94 5.82
CA LEU A 57 12.93 -1.70 4.58
C LEU A 57 11.55 -2.28 4.36
N TYR A 58 11.01 -2.14 3.17
CA TYR A 58 9.72 -2.70 2.83
C TYR A 58 9.79 -3.56 1.59
N ALA A 59 8.88 -4.51 1.54
CA ALA A 59 8.56 -5.29 0.36
C ALA A 59 7.06 -5.56 0.32
N GLY A 60 6.48 -5.50 -0.86
CA GLY A 60 5.05 -5.70 -1.02
C GLY A 60 4.69 -6.01 -2.46
N GLY A 61 3.42 -6.27 -2.67
CA GLY A 61 2.89 -6.51 -3.99
C GLY A 61 1.38 -6.66 -3.94
N GLY A 62 0.80 -6.72 -5.11
CA GLY A 62 -0.64 -6.80 -5.20
C GLY A 62 -1.14 -6.94 -6.62
N TYR A 63 -2.44 -6.87 -6.70
CA TYR A 63 -3.19 -6.90 -7.95
C TYR A 63 -3.98 -5.62 -8.07
N TYR A 64 -4.14 -5.14 -9.28
CA TYR A 64 -5.04 -4.04 -9.59
C TYR A 64 -5.88 -4.37 -10.80
N ASP A 65 -7.12 -3.93 -10.75
CA ASP A 65 -8.05 -3.91 -11.86
C ASP A 65 -8.66 -2.51 -11.94
N VAL A 66 -8.35 -1.82 -13.01
CA VAL A 66 -8.79 -0.44 -13.25
C VAL A 66 -9.56 -0.40 -14.55
N GLU A 67 -10.85 -0.16 -14.45
CA GLU A 67 -11.70 0.04 -15.62
C GLU A 67 -12.03 1.52 -15.79
N TRP A 68 -11.76 2.04 -16.99
CA TRP A 68 -12.09 3.40 -17.37
C TRP A 68 -12.85 3.43 -18.69
N LYS A 69 -14.18 3.56 -18.61
CA LYS A 69 -15.08 3.50 -19.77
C LYS A 69 -14.98 2.14 -20.49
N THR A 70 -14.35 2.15 -21.68
CA THR A 70 -14.20 0.96 -22.54
C THR A 70 -12.84 0.29 -22.44
N LYS A 71 -11.95 0.79 -21.58
CA LYS A 71 -10.60 0.24 -21.38
C LYS A 71 -10.45 -0.31 -19.98
N GLY A 72 -9.98 -1.53 -19.86
CA GLY A 72 -9.61 -2.16 -18.61
C GLY A 72 -8.10 -2.41 -18.56
N TYR A 73 -7.49 -2.11 -17.42
CA TYR A 73 -6.10 -2.43 -17.11
C TYR A 73 -6.06 -3.33 -15.89
N GLN A 74 -5.69 -4.56 -16.12
CA GLN A 74 -5.53 -5.54 -15.05
C GLN A 74 -4.05 -5.92 -14.95
N GLY A 75 -3.53 -5.98 -13.73
CA GLY A 75 -2.14 -6.33 -13.54
C GLY A 75 -1.79 -6.74 -12.14
N GLU A 76 -0.57 -7.22 -12.03
CA GLU A 76 0.11 -7.51 -10.79
C GLU A 76 1.32 -6.59 -10.64
N PHE A 77 1.65 -6.22 -9.42
CA PHE A 77 2.86 -5.45 -9.14
C PHE A 77 3.57 -5.99 -7.91
N VAL A 78 4.88 -5.79 -7.91
CA VAL A 78 5.75 -6.01 -6.75
C VAL A 78 6.56 -4.75 -6.52
N SER A 79 6.80 -4.42 -5.26
CA SER A 79 7.60 -3.26 -4.89
C SER A 79 8.51 -3.59 -3.71
N ALA A 80 9.69 -3.00 -3.70
CA ALA A 80 10.62 -3.08 -2.58
C ALA A 80 11.46 -1.81 -2.50
N GLY A 81 11.85 -1.41 -1.30
CA GLY A 81 12.63 -0.20 -1.11
C GLY A 81 12.89 0.14 0.35
N ILE A 82 13.26 1.41 0.53
CA ILE A 82 13.52 1.98 1.85
C ILE A 82 12.46 3.03 2.17
N THR A 83 12.08 3.12 3.43
CA THR A 83 11.19 4.16 3.94
C THR A 83 11.91 5.04 4.94
N GLY A 84 11.53 6.30 4.99
CA GLY A 84 11.86 7.23 6.04
C GLY A 84 10.59 7.89 6.54
N GLY A 85 10.47 8.07 7.85
CA GLY A 85 9.25 8.64 8.40
C GLY A 85 9.46 9.24 9.78
N PHE A 86 8.40 9.92 10.20
CA PHE A 86 8.32 10.55 11.50
C PHE A 86 6.96 10.29 12.14
N ALA A 87 6.99 9.90 13.40
CA ALA A 87 5.79 9.64 14.18
C ALA A 87 5.78 10.51 15.43
N HIS A 88 4.67 11.20 15.69
CA HIS A 88 4.49 11.97 16.91
C HIS A 88 3.21 11.57 17.65
N SER A 89 3.26 11.61 18.97
CA SER A 89 2.10 11.31 19.81
C SER A 89 1.17 12.51 19.83
N ILE A 90 -0.10 12.29 19.46
CA ILE A 90 -1.19 13.28 19.61
C ILE A 90 -1.80 13.14 21.00
N SER A 91 -1.91 11.92 21.49
CA SER A 91 -2.50 11.59 22.79
C SER A 91 -1.82 10.35 23.38
N LYS A 92 -2.24 9.94 24.59
CA LYS A 92 -1.68 8.75 25.28
C LYS A 92 -1.71 7.47 24.44
N ASN A 93 -2.73 7.33 23.59
CA ASN A 93 -2.97 6.12 22.80
C ASN A 93 -3.00 6.40 21.29
N TRP A 94 -2.84 7.66 20.87
CA TRP A 94 -2.91 8.04 19.47
C TRP A 94 -1.60 8.67 19.02
N ARG A 95 -1.12 8.24 17.86
CA ARG A 95 0.02 8.84 17.19
C ARG A 95 -0.31 9.07 15.71
N MET A 96 0.29 10.07 15.13
CA MET A 96 0.26 10.33 13.70
C MET A 96 1.63 10.02 13.10
N GLU A 97 1.62 9.34 11.98
CA GLU A 97 2.82 8.94 11.26
C GLU A 97 2.79 9.53 9.85
N TYR A 98 3.95 9.99 9.42
CA TYR A 98 4.22 10.42 8.06
C TYR A 98 5.38 9.61 7.53
N SER A 99 5.25 9.02 6.36
CA SER A 99 6.34 8.26 5.75
C SER A 99 6.40 8.42 4.24
N LEU A 100 7.62 8.41 3.74
CA LEU A 100 7.94 8.42 2.32
C LEU A 100 8.81 7.20 2.02
N GLY A 101 8.44 6.45 1.00
CA GLY A 101 9.20 5.30 0.51
C GLY A 101 9.79 5.56 -0.86
N LEU A 102 11.07 5.24 -1.00
CA LEU A 102 11.80 5.24 -2.26
C LEU A 102 12.19 3.80 -2.57
N GLY A 103 11.98 3.38 -3.81
CA GLY A 103 12.27 2.00 -4.17
C GLY A 103 12.04 1.68 -5.63
N TYR A 104 12.00 0.41 -5.87
CA TYR A 104 11.68 -0.18 -7.17
C TYR A 104 10.27 -0.76 -7.15
N MET A 105 9.56 -0.56 -8.25
CA MET A 105 8.26 -1.19 -8.52
C MET A 105 8.29 -1.82 -9.91
N GLY A 106 7.98 -3.11 -9.98
CA GLY A 106 7.77 -3.83 -11.22
C GLY A 106 6.31 -4.23 -11.36
N SER A 107 5.73 -4.03 -12.52
CA SER A 107 4.34 -4.40 -12.81
C SER A 107 4.23 -5.10 -14.15
N LYS A 108 3.40 -6.13 -14.19
CA LYS A 108 2.94 -6.78 -15.43
C LYS A 108 1.49 -6.43 -15.63
N TYR A 109 1.16 -5.86 -16.76
CA TYR A 109 -0.20 -5.44 -17.03
C TYR A 109 -0.75 -6.04 -18.34
N ARG A 110 -2.07 -6.15 -18.37
CA ARG A 110 -2.85 -6.53 -19.54
C ARG A 110 -3.86 -5.43 -19.81
N GLU A 111 -3.90 -4.96 -21.03
CA GLU A 111 -4.88 -3.98 -21.49
C GLU A 111 -6.02 -4.73 -22.20
N TYR A 112 -7.24 -4.49 -21.72
CA TYR A 112 -8.47 -5.00 -22.32
C TYR A 112 -9.28 -3.83 -22.87
N THR A 113 -9.96 -4.10 -23.99
CA THR A 113 -10.95 -3.16 -24.52
C THR A 113 -12.30 -3.86 -24.57
N ALA A 114 -13.29 -3.22 -23.97
CA ALA A 114 -14.68 -3.67 -24.08
C ALA A 114 -15.21 -3.29 -25.44
N LYS A 115 -15.60 -4.27 -26.25
CA LYS A 115 -16.21 -4.09 -27.55
C LYS A 115 -17.54 -4.85 -27.60
N LYS A 116 -18.58 -4.18 -28.10
CA LYS A 116 -19.83 -4.87 -28.44
C LYS A 116 -19.59 -5.64 -29.72
N CYS A 117 -19.68 -6.96 -29.67
CA CYS A 117 -19.55 -7.84 -30.83
C CYS A 117 -20.84 -8.63 -30.99
N GLY A 118 -21.45 -8.54 -32.16
CA GLY A 118 -22.57 -9.37 -32.57
C GLY A 118 -23.98 -8.84 -32.23
N GLU A 119 -25.00 -9.60 -32.63
CA GLU A 119 -26.44 -9.29 -32.48
C GLU A 119 -26.92 -9.39 -31.01
N ASP A 120 -26.14 -9.98 -30.10
CA ASP A 120 -26.54 -10.24 -28.71
C ASP A 120 -26.33 -9.09 -27.74
N ASP A 121 -25.89 -7.92 -28.19
CA ASP A 121 -25.65 -6.71 -27.37
C ASP A 121 -24.78 -6.94 -26.10
N GLN A 122 -23.98 -8.01 -26.08
CA GLN A 122 -23.10 -8.35 -24.97
C GLN A 122 -21.71 -7.71 -25.12
N TRP A 123 -21.18 -7.24 -23.99
CA TRP A 123 -19.83 -6.68 -23.92
C TRP A 123 -18.78 -7.80 -23.83
N HIS A 124 -17.86 -7.84 -24.78
CA HIS A 124 -16.74 -8.75 -24.76
C HIS A 124 -15.45 -8.00 -24.46
N LEU A 125 -14.70 -8.49 -23.47
CA LEU A 125 -13.37 -7.99 -23.14
C LEU A 125 -12.33 -8.60 -24.09
N ILE A 126 -11.80 -7.82 -25.00
CA ILE A 126 -10.78 -8.26 -25.95
C ILE A 126 -9.42 -7.83 -25.44
N LEU A 127 -8.53 -8.78 -25.22
CA LEU A 127 -7.13 -8.51 -24.87
C LEU A 127 -6.44 -7.78 -26.01
N LYS A 128 -5.97 -6.56 -25.76
CA LYS A 128 -5.32 -5.73 -26.76
C LYS A 128 -3.80 -5.77 -26.68
N ASN A 129 -3.27 -5.72 -25.46
CA ASN A 129 -1.83 -5.65 -25.25
C ASN A 129 -1.41 -6.26 -23.90
N ARG A 130 -0.14 -6.66 -23.81
CA ARG A 130 0.53 -7.08 -22.58
C ARG A 130 1.84 -6.32 -22.48
N GLY A 131 2.16 -5.83 -21.31
CA GLY A 131 3.41 -5.11 -21.11
C GLY A 131 3.96 -5.28 -19.71
N ASN A 132 5.22 -4.90 -19.57
CA ASN A 132 5.90 -4.80 -18.30
C ASN A 132 6.23 -3.32 -18.05
N PHE A 133 6.07 -2.88 -16.82
CA PHE A 133 6.42 -1.54 -16.40
C PHE A 133 7.40 -1.65 -15.23
N HIS A 134 8.43 -0.81 -15.26
CA HIS A 134 9.45 -0.74 -14.22
C HIS A 134 9.61 0.72 -13.80
N TRP A 135 9.60 0.95 -12.49
CA TRP A 135 9.75 2.28 -11.92
C TRP A 135 10.77 2.26 -10.79
N VAL A 136 11.64 3.27 -10.76
CA VAL A 136 12.55 3.54 -9.66
C VAL A 136 12.32 4.97 -9.20
N GLY A 137 11.99 5.16 -7.94
CA GLY A 137 11.65 6.48 -7.40
C GLY A 137 10.72 6.40 -6.19
N PRO A 138 9.93 7.45 -5.93
CA PRO A 138 8.93 7.43 -4.88
C PRO A 138 7.87 6.35 -5.16
N THR A 139 7.71 5.41 -4.23
CA THR A 139 6.79 4.27 -4.36
C THR A 139 5.70 4.29 -3.30
N GLN A 140 5.92 5.00 -2.19
CA GLN A 140 4.97 5.11 -1.10
C GLN A 140 4.97 6.52 -0.53
N LEU A 141 3.78 7.03 -0.25
CA LEU A 141 3.55 8.22 0.56
C LEU A 141 2.39 7.89 1.50
N LYS A 142 2.63 7.91 2.80
CA LYS A 142 1.63 7.53 3.80
C LYS A 142 1.48 8.60 4.87
N VAL A 143 0.23 8.84 5.22
CA VAL A 143 -0.16 9.56 6.44
C VAL A 143 -1.09 8.64 7.21
N SER A 144 -0.72 8.27 8.41
CA SER A 144 -1.45 7.27 9.20
C SER A 144 -1.77 7.78 10.59
N LEU A 145 -3.00 7.54 11.03
CA LEU A 145 -3.41 7.70 12.41
C LEU A 145 -3.38 6.33 13.08
N VAL A 146 -2.53 6.16 14.07
CA VAL A 146 -2.27 4.87 14.71
C VAL A 146 -2.80 4.88 16.14
N TRP A 147 -3.65 3.91 16.45
CA TRP A 147 -4.10 3.65 17.81
C TRP A 147 -3.20 2.59 18.46
N MET A 148 -2.57 2.97 19.56
CA MET A 148 -1.70 2.09 20.33
C MET A 148 -2.51 1.33 21.38
N ILE A 149 -2.60 0.02 21.22
CA ILE A 149 -3.19 -0.87 22.21
C ILE A 149 -2.10 -1.25 23.21
N ASN A 150 -2.06 -0.58 24.34
CA ASN A 150 -1.15 -0.94 25.44
C ASN A 150 -1.58 -2.28 26.04
N ARG A 151 -0.94 -3.36 25.64
CA ARG A 151 -0.89 -4.55 26.48
C ARG A 151 0.04 -4.25 27.63
N GLY A 152 -0.53 -3.96 28.81
CA GLY A 152 0.28 -3.77 30.00
C GLY A 152 1.20 -4.96 30.20
N TYR A 153 2.50 -4.72 30.15
CA TYR A 153 3.47 -5.68 30.65
C TYR A 153 3.15 -5.86 32.13
N ARG A 154 2.50 -6.97 32.46
CA ARG A 154 2.52 -7.46 33.84
C ARG A 154 3.98 -7.75 34.19
N LYS A 155 4.49 -7.00 35.16
CA LYS A 155 5.75 -7.31 35.85
C LYS A 155 5.70 -8.72 36.43
#